data_e1d880b6e8d1584a1bf4509ec083b7e4
#
_entry.id   e1d880b6e8d1584a1bf4509ec083b7e4
#
_cell.length_a   1.000
_cell.length_b   1.000
_cell.length_c   1.000
_cell.angle_alpha   90.00
_cell.angle_beta   90.00
_cell.angle_gamma   90.00
#
_symmetry.space_group_name_H-M   'P 1'
#
loop_
_entity.id
_entity.type
_entity.pdbx_description
1 polymer ?
#
loop_
_entity_poly.entity_id
_entity_poly.type
_entity_poly.pdbx_seq_one_letter_code
_entity_poly.pdbx_strand_id
1 'polypeptide(L)'
;GFEIYARQIEKLFNPQSPVLEELLGSLIYIAQADGVVNPEEIDYLEKVAKIFGFDEVQFRRLLAIYNVSKADDPYSILGVNQSASDEEVKLAYRQLTLENHPDKLVASGMPEEFVRQATEKMATVNVAYSDIIQQRAEN
;
A
#
# COMPACT_ATOMS: atom_id res chain seq x y z
N GLY A 1 19.77 -12.81 5.12
CA GLY A 1 18.70 -12.46 4.24
C GLY A 1 18.44 -10.97 4.14
N PHE A 2 17.36 -10.62 3.49
CA PHE A 2 17.00 -9.22 3.27
C PHE A 2 16.73 -8.44 4.57
N GLU A 3 16.42 -9.14 5.66
CA GLU A 3 16.12 -8.49 6.94
C GLU A 3 17.27 -7.58 7.42
N ILE A 4 18.52 -7.99 7.19
CA ILE A 4 19.69 -7.19 7.58
C ILE A 4 19.72 -5.90 6.74
N TYR A 5 19.46 -6.02 5.45
CA TYR A 5 19.41 -4.86 4.56
C TYR A 5 18.21 -3.97 4.88
N ALA A 6 17.07 -4.56 5.20
CA ALA A 6 15.88 -3.80 5.57
C ALA A 6 16.14 -2.94 6.80
N ARG A 7 16.84 -3.47 7.80
CA ARG A 7 17.20 -2.70 8.99
C ARG A 7 18.18 -1.57 8.68
N GLN A 8 19.11 -1.79 7.75
CA GLN A 8 20.04 -0.76 7.33
C GLN A 8 19.31 0.35 6.56
N ILE A 9 18.40 -0.02 5.68
CA ILE A 9 17.60 0.92 4.91
C ILE A 9 16.69 1.73 5.83
N GLU A 10 16.06 1.08 6.80
CA GLU A 10 15.17 1.71 7.76
C GLU A 10 15.87 2.84 8.54
N LYS A 11 17.14 2.68 8.85
CA LYS A 11 17.93 3.69 9.55
C LYS A 11 18.15 4.97 8.74
N LEU A 12 18.05 4.87 7.43
CA LEU A 12 18.26 6.01 6.54
C LEU A 12 17.01 6.87 6.34
N PHE A 13 15.85 6.33 6.69
CA PHE A 13 14.57 6.99 6.42
C PHE A 13 13.71 6.97 7.68
N ASN A 14 12.79 7.94 7.77
CA ASN A 14 11.80 7.95 8.84
C ASN A 14 10.84 6.76 8.68
N PRO A 15 10.35 6.17 9.80
CA PRO A 15 9.38 5.09 9.71
C PRO A 15 8.16 5.50 8.88
N GLN A 16 7.64 4.56 8.08
CA GLN A 16 6.48 4.77 7.23
C GLN A 16 6.67 5.88 6.18
N SER A 17 7.92 6.22 5.85
CA SER A 17 8.17 7.22 4.82
C SER A 17 7.67 6.72 3.45
N PRO A 18 7.31 7.62 2.52
CA PRO A 18 6.91 7.21 1.17
C PRO A 18 7.96 6.36 0.46
N VAL A 19 9.24 6.61 0.72
CA VAL A 19 10.32 5.81 0.13
C VAL A 19 10.23 4.36 0.60
N LEU A 20 10.03 4.14 1.90
CA LEU A 20 9.93 2.79 2.46
C LEU A 20 8.67 2.09 1.97
N GLU A 21 7.56 2.81 1.85
CA GLU A 21 6.32 2.25 1.31
C GLU A 21 6.50 1.80 -0.14
N GLU A 22 7.12 2.61 -0.98
CA GLU A 22 7.34 2.26 -2.38
C GLU A 22 8.33 1.11 -2.50
N LEU A 23 9.34 1.06 -1.64
CA LEU A 23 10.27 -0.06 -1.62
C LEU A 23 9.57 -1.37 -1.25
N LEU A 24 8.73 -1.33 -0.21
CA LEU A 24 7.94 -2.50 0.18
C LEU A 24 6.99 -2.92 -0.95
N GLY A 25 6.32 -1.96 -1.58
CA GLY A 25 5.45 -2.22 -2.73
C GLY A 25 6.19 -2.86 -3.88
N SER A 26 7.43 -2.42 -4.14
CA SER A 26 8.26 -3.03 -5.18
C SER A 26 8.62 -4.47 -4.87
N LEU A 27 8.91 -4.78 -3.59
CA LEU A 27 9.18 -6.15 -3.17
C LEU A 27 7.95 -7.05 -3.35
N ILE A 28 6.77 -6.54 -3.02
CA ILE A 28 5.50 -7.26 -3.22
C ILE A 28 5.28 -7.50 -4.72
N TYR A 29 5.51 -6.49 -5.53
CA TYR A 29 5.35 -6.60 -6.98
C TYR A 29 6.28 -7.67 -7.56
N ILE A 30 7.53 -7.69 -7.14
CA ILE A 30 8.51 -8.69 -7.59
C ILE A 30 8.08 -10.09 -7.17
N ALA A 31 7.64 -10.25 -5.92
CA ALA A 31 7.18 -11.55 -5.42
C ALA A 31 5.97 -12.06 -6.20
N GLN A 32 5.11 -11.17 -6.66
CA GLN A 32 3.92 -11.50 -7.41
C GLN A 32 4.18 -11.79 -8.90
N ALA A 33 5.33 -11.38 -9.41
CA ALA A 33 5.63 -11.47 -10.85
C ALA A 33 5.51 -12.88 -11.40
N ASP A 34 5.75 -13.90 -10.57
CA ASP A 34 5.63 -15.31 -10.95
C ASP A 34 4.19 -15.83 -10.86
N GLY A 35 3.25 -14.97 -10.48
CA GLY A 35 1.82 -15.29 -10.45
C GLY A 35 1.30 -15.90 -9.16
N VAL A 36 2.17 -16.43 -8.30
CA VAL A 36 1.76 -17.05 -7.03
C VAL A 36 2.72 -16.60 -5.93
N VAL A 37 2.15 -16.02 -4.86
CA VAL A 37 2.92 -15.69 -3.68
C VAL A 37 2.55 -16.69 -2.60
N ASN A 38 3.53 -17.48 -2.14
CA ASN A 38 3.26 -18.49 -1.11
C ASN A 38 3.22 -17.86 0.28
N PRO A 39 2.65 -18.58 1.29
CA PRO A 39 2.55 -18.05 2.64
C PRO A 39 3.88 -17.66 3.27
N GLU A 40 4.95 -18.37 2.96
CA GLU A 40 6.28 -18.05 3.50
C GLU A 40 6.78 -16.71 2.96
N GLU A 41 6.54 -16.43 1.69
CA GLU A 41 6.89 -15.15 1.09
C GLU A 41 6.09 -14.00 1.71
N ILE A 42 4.81 -14.25 1.99
CA ILE A 42 3.95 -13.25 2.66
C ILE A 42 4.47 -12.97 4.06
N ASP A 43 4.83 -14.01 4.80
CA ASP A 43 5.40 -13.83 6.15
C ASP A 43 6.69 -13.03 6.12
N TYR A 44 7.53 -13.29 5.14
CA TYR A 44 8.78 -12.56 4.97
C TYR A 44 8.52 -11.08 4.68
N LEU A 45 7.60 -10.81 3.75
CA LEU A 45 7.22 -9.43 3.42
C LEU A 45 6.63 -8.71 4.64
N GLU A 46 5.85 -9.42 5.46
CA GLU A 46 5.29 -8.86 6.69
C GLU A 46 6.38 -8.46 7.66
N LYS A 47 7.43 -9.27 7.79
CA LYS A 47 8.57 -8.93 8.65
C LYS A 47 9.28 -7.67 8.17
N VAL A 48 9.47 -7.55 6.86
CA VAL A 48 10.07 -6.35 6.25
C VAL A 48 9.18 -5.14 6.52
N ALA A 49 7.86 -5.29 6.38
CA ALA A 49 6.92 -4.21 6.65
C ALA A 49 7.03 -3.72 8.08
N LYS A 50 7.13 -4.64 9.04
CA LYS A 50 7.30 -4.28 10.46
C LYS A 50 8.61 -3.54 10.70
N ILE A 51 9.69 -3.97 10.07
CA ILE A 51 10.99 -3.28 10.17
C ILE A 51 10.87 -1.85 9.65
N PHE A 52 10.11 -1.64 8.58
CA PHE A 52 9.89 -0.32 8.00
C PHE A 52 8.88 0.53 8.78
N GLY A 53 8.27 -0.02 9.83
CA GLY A 53 7.35 0.71 10.69
C GLY A 53 5.89 0.66 10.26
N PHE A 54 5.52 -0.24 9.36
CA PHE A 54 4.14 -0.39 8.91
C PHE A 54 3.40 -1.38 9.80
N ASP A 55 2.13 -1.10 10.08
CA ASP A 55 1.28 -2.00 10.85
C ASP A 55 0.61 -3.03 9.93
N GLU A 56 -0.11 -3.96 10.54
CA GLU A 56 -0.77 -5.05 9.82
C GLU A 56 -1.82 -4.54 8.83
N VAL A 57 -2.56 -3.49 9.19
CA VAL A 57 -3.59 -2.92 8.32
C VAL A 57 -2.93 -2.32 7.06
N GLN A 58 -1.86 -1.58 7.24
CA GLN A 58 -1.12 -1.00 6.13
C GLN A 58 -0.52 -2.06 5.22
N PHE A 59 0.02 -3.13 5.81
CA PHE A 59 0.59 -4.23 5.03
C PHE A 59 -0.50 -4.94 4.22
N ARG A 60 -1.65 -5.24 4.82
CA ARG A 60 -2.76 -5.88 4.10
C ARG A 60 -3.29 -5.01 2.98
N ARG A 61 -3.33 -3.70 3.20
CA ARG A 61 -3.72 -2.75 2.15
C ARG A 61 -2.79 -2.86 0.94
N LEU A 62 -1.49 -2.90 1.18
CA LEU A 62 -0.52 -3.04 0.09
C LEU A 62 -0.66 -4.36 -0.64
N LEU A 63 -0.88 -5.46 0.09
CA LEU A 63 -1.13 -6.75 -0.55
C LEU A 63 -2.36 -6.71 -1.44
N ALA A 64 -3.44 -6.08 -0.98
CA ALA A 64 -4.68 -5.96 -1.76
C ALA A 64 -4.47 -5.11 -3.01
N ILE A 65 -3.73 -4.01 -2.92
CA ILE A 65 -3.43 -3.16 -4.06
C ILE A 65 -2.69 -3.93 -5.16
N TYR A 66 -1.78 -4.80 -4.77
CA TYR A 66 -1.01 -5.61 -5.72
C TYR A 66 -1.64 -6.98 -6.02
N ASN A 67 -2.91 -7.16 -5.63
CA ASN A 67 -3.69 -8.39 -5.89
C ASN A 67 -3.07 -9.66 -5.30
N VAL A 68 -2.29 -9.53 -4.24
CA VAL A 68 -1.66 -10.68 -3.57
C VAL A 68 -2.66 -11.39 -2.66
N SER A 69 -3.58 -10.64 -2.09
CA SER A 69 -4.63 -11.19 -1.24
C SER A 69 -5.85 -11.51 -2.11
N LYS A 70 -6.59 -12.57 -1.78
CA LYS A 70 -7.81 -12.94 -2.49
C LYS A 70 -8.97 -11.99 -2.25
N ALA A 71 -8.80 -11.01 -1.40
CA ALA A 71 -9.88 -10.10 -1.05
C ALA A 71 -9.80 -8.87 -1.96
N ASP A 72 -10.61 -8.85 -3.01
CA ASP A 72 -10.90 -7.65 -3.77
C ASP A 72 -11.81 -6.71 -2.96
N ASP A 73 -11.62 -6.69 -1.64
CA ASP A 73 -12.45 -5.90 -0.76
C ASP A 73 -12.00 -4.44 -0.84
N PRO A 74 -12.85 -3.52 -1.34
CA PRO A 74 -12.46 -2.12 -1.45
C PRO A 74 -12.12 -1.49 -0.10
N TYR A 75 -12.70 -1.98 0.99
CA TYR A 75 -12.38 -1.47 2.33
C TYR A 75 -10.95 -1.81 2.73
N SER A 76 -10.49 -3.01 2.39
CA SER A 76 -9.11 -3.42 2.65
C SER A 76 -8.12 -2.57 1.86
N ILE A 77 -8.46 -2.24 0.63
CA ILE A 77 -7.62 -1.38 -0.22
C ILE A 77 -7.43 0.00 0.42
N LEU A 78 -8.49 0.56 1.00
CA LEU A 78 -8.40 1.84 1.71
C LEU A 78 -7.81 1.71 3.12
N GLY A 79 -7.68 0.49 3.63
CA GLY A 79 -7.18 0.27 4.99
C GLY A 79 -8.18 0.62 6.07
N VAL A 80 -9.47 0.48 5.80
CA VAL A 80 -10.53 0.76 6.76
C VAL A 80 -11.40 -0.47 6.98
N ASN A 81 -12.16 -0.46 8.06
CA ASN A 81 -13.11 -1.52 8.36
C ASN A 81 -14.40 -1.32 7.55
N GLN A 82 -15.10 -2.41 7.25
CA GLN A 82 -16.39 -2.33 6.56
C GLN A 82 -17.41 -1.52 7.35
N SER A 83 -17.25 -1.45 8.67
CA SER A 83 -18.12 -0.66 9.54
C SER A 83 -17.70 0.81 9.67
N ALA A 84 -16.64 1.22 8.97
CA ALA A 84 -16.15 2.60 9.04
C ALA A 84 -17.23 3.58 8.58
N SER A 85 -17.27 4.75 9.21
CA SER A 85 -18.19 5.81 8.82
C SER A 85 -17.82 6.37 7.45
N ASP A 86 -18.77 7.07 6.81
CA ASP A 86 -18.48 7.72 5.53
C ASP A 86 -17.34 8.71 5.66
N GLU A 87 -17.25 9.40 6.79
CA GLU A 87 -16.17 10.34 7.06
C GLU A 87 -14.82 9.64 7.19
N GLU A 88 -14.78 8.49 7.86
CA GLU A 88 -13.56 7.70 8.00
C GLU A 88 -13.08 7.18 6.66
N VAL A 89 -14.00 6.71 5.82
CA VAL A 89 -13.69 6.26 4.46
C VAL A 89 -13.11 7.41 3.63
N LYS A 90 -13.77 8.56 3.69
CA LYS A 90 -13.32 9.76 2.95
C LYS A 90 -11.94 10.23 3.42
N LEU A 91 -11.72 10.20 4.73
CA LEU A 91 -10.44 10.60 5.31
C LEU A 91 -9.32 9.66 4.87
N ALA A 92 -9.57 8.35 4.89
CA ALA A 92 -8.60 7.36 4.44
C ALA A 92 -8.23 7.57 2.98
N TYR A 93 -9.24 7.79 2.13
CA TYR A 93 -9.02 8.05 0.72
C TYR A 93 -8.18 9.33 0.51
N ARG A 94 -8.52 10.39 1.21
CA ARG A 94 -7.78 11.66 1.13
C ARG A 94 -6.33 11.49 1.55
N GLN A 95 -6.11 10.75 2.62
CA GLN A 95 -4.76 10.47 3.12
C GLN A 95 -3.92 9.75 2.07
N LEU A 96 -4.49 8.71 1.45
CA LEU A 96 -3.80 7.96 0.39
C LEU A 96 -3.49 8.85 -0.82
N THR A 97 -4.43 9.72 -1.19
CA THR A 97 -4.24 10.64 -2.30
C THR A 97 -3.07 11.58 -2.04
N LEU A 98 -2.98 12.11 -0.82
CA LEU A 98 -1.90 13.01 -0.44
C LEU A 98 -0.55 12.29 -0.43
N GLU A 99 -0.50 11.09 0.11
CA GLU A 99 0.74 10.30 0.22
C GLU A 99 1.30 9.88 -1.14
N ASN A 100 0.43 9.69 -2.13
CA ASN A 100 0.81 9.14 -3.42
C ASN A 100 0.66 10.15 -4.56
N HIS A 101 0.57 11.42 -4.24
CA HIS A 101 0.45 12.45 -5.27
C HIS A 101 1.74 12.55 -6.08
N PRO A 102 1.66 12.49 -7.43
CA PRO A 102 2.88 12.52 -8.25
C PRO A 102 3.78 13.72 -8.00
N ASP A 103 3.19 14.90 -7.83
CA ASP A 103 3.96 16.12 -7.60
C ASP A 103 4.76 16.05 -6.30
N LYS A 104 4.16 15.49 -5.25
CA LYS A 104 4.81 15.32 -3.96
C LYS A 104 5.99 14.35 -4.06
N LEU A 105 5.80 13.26 -4.78
CA LEU A 105 6.84 12.24 -4.95
C LEU A 105 8.00 12.78 -5.76
N VAL A 106 7.72 13.51 -6.82
CA VAL A 106 8.77 14.16 -7.62
C VAL A 106 9.53 15.17 -6.78
N ALA A 107 8.82 15.98 -5.99
CA ALA A 107 9.45 16.97 -5.11
C ALA A 107 10.33 16.32 -4.05
N SER A 108 10.01 15.09 -3.64
CA SER A 108 10.78 14.31 -2.66
C SER A 108 11.99 13.62 -3.28
N GLY A 109 12.22 13.78 -4.58
CA GLY A 109 13.36 13.17 -5.26
C GLY A 109 13.16 11.70 -5.61
N MET A 110 11.91 11.24 -5.65
CA MET A 110 11.63 9.84 -5.97
C MET A 110 11.92 9.56 -7.44
N PRO A 111 12.53 8.38 -7.75
CA PRO A 111 12.72 7.98 -9.14
C PRO A 111 11.41 7.88 -9.91
N GLU A 112 11.48 8.12 -11.21
CA GLU A 112 10.31 8.07 -12.09
C GLU A 112 9.53 6.76 -11.97
N GLU A 113 10.23 5.65 -11.80
CA GLU A 113 9.60 4.33 -11.65
C GLU A 113 8.66 4.28 -10.44
N PHE A 114 9.09 4.87 -9.32
CA PHE A 114 8.26 4.90 -8.12
C PHE A 114 7.05 5.81 -8.29
N VAL A 115 7.22 6.92 -9.02
CA VAL A 115 6.11 7.82 -9.32
C VAL A 115 5.06 7.08 -10.17
N ARG A 116 5.50 6.28 -11.13
CA ARG A 116 4.61 5.48 -11.97
C ARG A 116 3.87 4.43 -11.14
N GLN A 117 4.56 3.73 -10.24
CA GLN A 117 3.93 2.76 -9.36
C GLN A 117 2.88 3.41 -8.46
N ALA A 118 3.17 4.59 -7.94
CA ALA A 118 2.22 5.32 -7.10
C ALA A 118 0.98 5.73 -7.90
N THR A 119 1.14 6.08 -9.16
CA THR A 119 0.03 6.39 -10.05
C THR A 119 -0.85 5.17 -10.28
N GLU A 120 -0.26 4.02 -10.50
CA GLU A 120 -1.00 2.76 -10.66
C GLU A 120 -1.73 2.38 -9.37
N LYS A 121 -1.07 2.56 -8.24
CA LYS A 121 -1.67 2.32 -6.92
C LYS A 121 -2.89 3.21 -6.72
N MET A 122 -2.78 4.49 -7.06
CA MET A 122 -3.90 5.41 -6.93
C MET A 122 -5.07 5.05 -7.84
N ALA A 123 -4.81 4.49 -9.01
CA ALA A 123 -5.90 4.01 -9.88
C ALA A 123 -6.71 2.93 -9.16
N THR A 124 -6.05 1.98 -8.49
CA THR A 124 -6.72 0.94 -7.71
C THR A 124 -7.49 1.54 -6.52
N VAL A 125 -6.89 2.48 -5.83
CA VAL A 125 -7.52 3.18 -4.70
C VAL A 125 -8.75 3.95 -5.15
N ASN A 126 -8.68 4.64 -6.28
CA ASN A 126 -9.79 5.40 -6.82
C ASN A 126 -10.99 4.50 -7.15
N VAL A 127 -10.74 3.33 -7.76
CA VAL A 127 -11.79 2.35 -8.06
C VAL A 127 -12.41 1.84 -6.76
N ALA A 128 -11.60 1.51 -5.77
CA ALA A 128 -12.10 1.02 -4.48
C ALA A 128 -12.98 2.05 -3.79
N TYR A 129 -12.56 3.30 -3.77
CA TYR A 129 -13.34 4.38 -3.17
C TYR A 129 -14.66 4.57 -3.91
N SER A 130 -14.64 4.58 -5.22
CA SER A 130 -15.82 4.71 -6.06
C SER A 130 -16.81 3.58 -5.79
N ASP A 131 -16.31 2.34 -5.68
CA ASP A 131 -17.15 1.17 -5.38
C ASP A 131 -17.84 1.30 -4.03
N ILE A 132 -17.12 1.78 -3.00
CA ILE A 132 -17.70 1.97 -1.67
C ILE A 132 -18.80 3.02 -1.72
N ILE A 133 -18.55 4.14 -2.36
CA ILE A 133 -19.51 5.23 -2.47
C ILE A 133 -20.77 4.73 -3.19
N GLN A 134 -20.62 3.98 -4.26
CA GLN A 134 -21.73 3.44 -5.03
C GLN A 134 -22.54 2.42 -4.20
N GLN A 135 -21.85 1.51 -3.53
CA GLN A 135 -22.52 0.50 -2.67
C GLN A 135 -23.32 1.17 -1.56
N ARG A 136 -22.77 2.19 -0.94
CA ARG A 136 -23.42 2.89 0.17
C ARG A 136 -24.61 3.73 -0.31
N ALA A 137 -24.56 4.25 -1.53
CA ALA A 137 -25.65 5.01 -2.11
C ALA A 137 -26.85 4.13 -2.47
N GLU A 138 -26.62 2.83 -2.73
CA GLU A 138 -27.67 1.88 -3.09
C GLU A 138 -28.40 1.31 -1.87
N ASN A 139 -27.87 1.52 -0.67
CA ASN A 139 -28.45 1.00 0.58
C ASN A 139 -29.35 2.02 1.27
#